data_62f84a6647dcd54872153e6d637e8176
#
_entry.id   62f84a6647dcd54872153e6d637e8176
#
_cell.length_a   1.000
_cell.length_b   1.000
_cell.length_c   1.000
_cell.angle_alpha   90.00
_cell.angle_beta   90.00
_cell.angle_gamma   90.00
#
_symmetry.space_group_name_H-M   'P 1'
#
loop_
_entity.id
_entity.type
_entity.pdbx_description
1 polymer ?
#
loop_
_entity_poly.entity_id
_entity_poly.type
_entity_poly.pdbx_seq_one_letter_code
_entity_poly.pdbx_strand_id
1 'polypeptide(L)'
;MHDSPRRLRRLAGGPMLLPQDGTLVDAGSQDWPFGMTDHHHHVIRRIRAIRRALTILLWTLPAMLVQAVLLLLAGPAKVAFAKLYWAVCARLLGLTVRVIGEPAVSTSRPIVFVSNHSSWLDVPVLGGTLEGCFVAKAEIAGWPLVSTIARLGRTVFVSRQRGATRNERDAMRDRLGRGDNIILFPEGTTSDGSRVMPFRSTFFALAEGENPPLIQPVSVVYDRLAGLPTGRACRPLFAWYGDMDIASHYWRLAQHRGLRATVLLHAPLDPALFPNRKALSRAVWHAVADGAATLRQNRPARPLSVPTEEQPLLDESTPAYA
;
A
#
# COMPACT_ATOMS: atom_id res chain seq x y z
N MET A 1 -6.05 -6.22 74.97
CA MET A 1 -6.83 -7.23 74.25
C MET A 1 -6.69 -6.90 72.75
N HIS A 2 -6.23 -7.92 72.05
CA HIS A 2 -5.62 -7.84 70.69
C HIS A 2 -6.57 -7.42 69.62
N ASP A 3 -6.11 -6.48 68.85
CA ASP A 3 -6.64 -6.15 67.54
C ASP A 3 -5.55 -6.36 66.45
N SER A 4 -5.82 -7.26 65.51
CA SER A 4 -4.88 -7.64 64.46
C SER A 4 -5.23 -6.93 63.18
N PRO A 5 -4.29 -6.21 62.50
CA PRO A 5 -4.57 -5.58 61.22
C PRO A 5 -4.43 -6.60 60.06
N ARG A 6 -5.42 -6.64 59.17
CA ARG A 6 -5.45 -7.38 57.92
C ARG A 6 -4.34 -6.92 56.98
N ARG A 7 -3.41 -7.78 56.66
CA ARG A 7 -2.36 -7.60 55.64
C ARG A 7 -2.97 -7.65 54.24
N LEU A 8 -2.94 -6.53 53.57
CA LEU A 8 -3.10 -6.46 52.10
C LEU A 8 -1.87 -7.10 51.45
N ARG A 9 -2.04 -8.21 50.78
CA ARG A 9 -1.02 -8.81 49.91
C ARG A 9 -0.89 -7.93 48.65
N ARG A 10 0.25 -7.24 48.51
CA ARG A 10 0.69 -6.67 47.25
C ARG A 10 1.08 -7.81 46.31
N LEU A 11 0.40 -7.94 45.18
CA LEU A 11 0.87 -8.73 44.06
C LEU A 11 2.05 -7.98 43.44
N ALA A 12 3.25 -8.47 43.64
CA ALA A 12 4.46 -7.97 43.00
C ALA A 12 4.47 -8.45 41.55
N GLY A 13 4.25 -7.54 40.61
CA GLY A 13 4.58 -7.72 39.20
C GLY A 13 6.09 -7.58 39.02
N GLY A 14 6.80 -8.70 38.94
CA GLY A 14 8.20 -8.71 38.51
C GLY A 14 8.33 -8.40 37.02
N PRO A 15 9.48 -7.85 36.56
CA PRO A 15 9.72 -7.64 35.15
C PRO A 15 9.82 -8.98 34.44
N MET A 16 9.08 -9.11 33.35
CA MET A 16 9.12 -10.24 32.45
C MET A 16 10.47 -10.26 31.74
N LEU A 17 11.38 -11.13 32.18
CA LEU A 17 12.65 -11.37 31.51
C LEU A 17 12.38 -12.08 30.18
N LEU A 18 12.74 -11.44 29.08
CA LEU A 18 12.78 -12.07 27.75
C LEU A 18 13.90 -13.12 27.72
N PRO A 19 13.70 -14.31 27.16
CA PRO A 19 14.78 -15.27 26.96
C PRO A 19 15.84 -14.69 26.01
N GLN A 20 17.11 -14.84 26.34
CA GLN A 20 18.26 -14.30 25.59
C GLN A 20 18.63 -15.14 24.35
N ASP A 21 17.86 -16.15 23.99
CA ASP A 21 18.19 -17.12 22.94
C ASP A 21 17.52 -16.90 21.60
N GLY A 22 16.87 -15.74 21.40
CA GLY A 22 16.36 -15.34 20.07
C GLY A 22 15.32 -16.27 19.44
N THR A 23 14.83 -17.27 20.17
CA THR A 23 13.75 -18.14 19.70
C THR A 23 12.44 -17.40 19.78
N LEU A 24 11.88 -17.04 18.63
CA LEU A 24 10.50 -16.56 18.52
C LEU A 24 9.59 -17.66 19.06
N VAL A 25 9.08 -17.47 20.28
CA VAL A 25 8.02 -18.31 20.82
C VAL A 25 6.84 -18.19 19.84
N ASP A 26 6.53 -19.30 19.21
CA ASP A 26 5.36 -19.43 18.35
C ASP A 26 4.11 -19.14 19.19
N ALA A 27 3.54 -17.96 19.04
CA ALA A 27 2.31 -17.55 19.73
C ALA A 27 1.07 -18.36 19.27
N GLY A 28 1.28 -19.54 18.69
CA GLY A 28 0.27 -20.42 18.12
C GLY A 28 -0.17 -21.61 18.99
N SER A 29 0.48 -21.88 20.12
CA SER A 29 0.10 -23.01 20.99
C SER A 29 -0.71 -22.56 22.21
N GLN A 30 -1.87 -21.97 21.99
CA GLN A 30 -2.93 -22.00 22.99
C GLN A 30 -3.81 -23.21 22.71
N ASP A 31 -3.70 -24.23 23.54
CA ASP A 31 -4.56 -25.40 23.58
C ASP A 31 -6.02 -24.98 23.79
N TRP A 32 -6.78 -24.94 22.71
CA TRP A 32 -8.24 -24.83 22.79
C TRP A 32 -8.82 -26.18 23.17
N PRO A 33 -9.82 -26.24 24.08
CA PRO A 33 -10.31 -27.50 24.69
C PRO A 33 -11.16 -28.37 23.75
N PHE A 34 -11.16 -28.12 22.46
CA PHE A 34 -11.78 -28.98 21.46
C PHE A 34 -10.71 -29.60 20.58
N GLY A 35 -10.27 -30.81 20.92
CA GLY A 35 -9.24 -31.59 20.26
C GLY A 35 -9.51 -31.99 18.82
N MET A 36 -9.67 -31.00 17.93
CA MET A 36 -9.53 -31.17 16.48
C MET A 36 -8.08 -30.87 16.14
N THR A 37 -7.37 -31.91 15.82
CA THR A 37 -5.93 -31.98 15.59
C THR A 37 -5.38 -30.82 14.76
N ASP A 38 -4.41 -30.10 15.32
CA ASP A 38 -3.65 -29.00 14.72
C ASP A 38 -3.16 -29.30 13.28
N HIS A 39 -2.86 -30.58 13.00
CA HIS A 39 -2.40 -31.05 11.70
C HIS A 39 -3.39 -30.77 10.55
N HIS A 40 -4.71 -30.95 10.73
CA HIS A 40 -5.70 -30.69 9.68
C HIS A 40 -5.77 -29.21 9.32
N HIS A 41 -5.67 -28.33 10.31
CA HIS A 41 -5.66 -26.89 10.06
C HIS A 41 -4.40 -26.42 9.30
N HIS A 42 -3.23 -26.97 9.62
CA HIS A 42 -1.99 -26.70 8.90
C HIS A 42 -2.03 -27.18 7.45
N VAL A 43 -2.55 -28.36 7.18
CA VAL A 43 -2.69 -28.91 5.81
C VAL A 43 -3.62 -28.02 4.98
N ILE A 44 -4.79 -27.66 5.49
CA ILE A 44 -5.75 -26.81 4.78
C ILE A 44 -5.15 -25.44 4.45
N ARG A 45 -4.38 -24.84 5.36
CA ARG A 45 -3.69 -23.56 5.14
C ARG A 45 -2.66 -23.67 4.02
N ARG A 46 -1.83 -24.72 4.01
CA ARG A 46 -0.85 -24.99 2.95
C ARG A 46 -1.51 -25.23 1.60
N ILE A 47 -2.55 -26.06 1.54
CA ILE A 47 -3.32 -26.30 0.32
C ILE A 47 -3.88 -24.98 -0.23
N ARG A 48 -4.39 -24.10 0.62
CA ARG A 48 -4.87 -22.78 0.21
C ARG A 48 -3.77 -21.94 -0.44
N ALA A 49 -2.56 -21.89 0.16
CA ALA A 49 -1.44 -21.15 -0.41
C ALA A 49 -1.01 -21.71 -1.76
N ILE A 50 -0.90 -23.04 -1.89
CA ILE A 50 -0.57 -23.71 -3.16
C ILE A 50 -1.63 -23.41 -4.22
N ARG A 51 -2.91 -23.60 -3.88
CA ARG A 51 -4.01 -23.31 -4.81
C ARG A 51 -3.97 -21.88 -5.32
N ARG A 52 -3.75 -20.89 -4.43
CA ARG A 52 -3.62 -19.49 -4.81
C ARG A 52 -2.46 -19.25 -5.77
N ALA A 53 -1.29 -19.83 -5.49
CA ALA A 53 -0.13 -19.72 -6.38
C ALA A 53 -0.44 -20.29 -7.76
N LEU A 54 -1.02 -21.49 -7.81
CA LEU A 54 -1.38 -22.15 -9.08
C LEU A 54 -2.43 -21.36 -9.85
N THR A 55 -3.47 -20.85 -9.19
CA THR A 55 -4.51 -20.07 -9.88
C THR A 55 -3.99 -18.71 -10.37
N ILE A 56 -3.08 -18.05 -9.64
CA ILE A 56 -2.43 -16.83 -10.09
C ILE A 56 -1.55 -17.12 -11.32
N LEU A 57 -0.76 -18.18 -11.29
CA LEU A 57 0.09 -18.57 -12.42
C LEU A 57 -0.75 -18.91 -13.66
N LEU A 58 -1.81 -19.72 -13.48
CA LEU A 58 -2.75 -20.09 -14.54
C LEU A 58 -3.48 -18.88 -15.13
N TRP A 59 -3.77 -17.86 -14.35
CA TRP A 59 -4.32 -16.59 -14.81
C TRP A 59 -3.27 -15.73 -15.52
N THR A 60 -2.05 -15.65 -14.96
CA THR A 60 -1.00 -14.74 -15.44
C THR A 60 -0.50 -15.12 -16.84
N LEU A 61 -0.27 -16.41 -17.11
CA LEU A 61 0.31 -16.83 -18.37
C LEU A 61 -0.56 -16.47 -19.61
N PRO A 62 -1.87 -16.79 -19.66
CA PRO A 62 -2.70 -16.34 -20.77
C PRO A 62 -2.92 -14.82 -20.78
N ALA A 63 -3.01 -14.18 -19.59
CA ALA A 63 -3.17 -12.75 -19.50
C ALA A 63 -1.98 -11.99 -20.11
N MET A 64 -0.76 -12.51 -19.97
CA MET A 64 0.44 -11.93 -20.60
C MET A 64 0.33 -11.92 -22.13
N LEU A 65 -0.17 -12.99 -22.73
CA LEU A 65 -0.38 -13.09 -24.18
C LEU A 65 -1.45 -12.10 -24.65
N VAL A 66 -2.58 -12.04 -23.95
CA VAL A 66 -3.66 -11.08 -24.26
C VAL A 66 -3.14 -9.64 -24.15
N GLN A 67 -2.45 -9.30 -23.08
CA GLN A 67 -1.90 -7.94 -22.91
C GLN A 67 -0.86 -7.60 -23.97
N ALA A 68 0.00 -8.55 -24.37
CA ALA A 68 0.97 -8.34 -25.43
C ALA A 68 0.28 -7.97 -26.76
N VAL A 69 -0.82 -8.65 -27.10
CA VAL A 69 -1.63 -8.34 -28.28
C VAL A 69 -2.30 -6.97 -28.14
N LEU A 70 -2.90 -6.68 -26.97
CA LEU A 70 -3.55 -5.38 -26.72
C LEU A 70 -2.58 -4.19 -26.80
N LEU A 71 -1.31 -4.39 -26.48
CA LEU A 71 -0.28 -3.35 -26.60
C LEU A 71 0.04 -2.98 -28.06
N LEU A 72 -0.24 -3.86 -29.01
CA LEU A 72 -0.09 -3.59 -30.44
C LEU A 72 -1.27 -2.79 -30.99
N LEU A 73 -2.39 -2.75 -30.28
CA LEU A 73 -3.61 -2.08 -30.68
C LEU A 73 -3.67 -0.66 -30.10
N ALA A 74 -4.26 0.27 -30.87
CA ALA A 74 -4.62 1.58 -30.37
C ALA A 74 -5.83 1.50 -29.42
N GLY A 75 -5.98 2.48 -28.51
CA GLY A 75 -7.17 2.59 -27.66
C GLY A 75 -6.97 2.18 -26.21
N PRO A 76 -8.05 2.23 -25.39
CA PRO A 76 -8.00 2.08 -23.93
C PRO A 76 -7.96 0.62 -23.45
N ALA A 77 -8.20 -0.35 -24.33
CA ALA A 77 -8.33 -1.78 -23.95
C ALA A 77 -7.13 -2.31 -23.17
N LYS A 78 -5.90 -1.90 -23.53
CA LYS A 78 -4.66 -2.25 -22.82
C LYS A 78 -4.60 -1.72 -21.38
N VAL A 79 -5.28 -0.59 -21.09
CA VAL A 79 -5.36 -0.01 -19.74
C VAL A 79 -6.41 -0.75 -18.93
N ALA A 80 -7.60 -0.92 -19.50
CA ALA A 80 -8.70 -1.63 -18.86
C ALA A 80 -8.34 -3.10 -18.54
N PHE A 81 -7.64 -3.78 -19.46
CA PHE A 81 -7.20 -5.14 -19.23
C PHE A 81 -6.12 -5.25 -18.15
N ALA A 82 -5.16 -4.31 -18.10
CA ALA A 82 -4.17 -4.26 -17.02
C ALA A 82 -4.83 -4.07 -15.66
N LYS A 83 -5.85 -3.20 -15.55
CA LYS A 83 -6.66 -3.03 -14.34
C LYS A 83 -7.39 -4.32 -13.96
N LEU A 84 -8.06 -4.96 -14.93
CA LEU A 84 -8.73 -6.25 -14.73
C LEU A 84 -7.73 -7.32 -14.23
N TYR A 85 -6.55 -7.40 -14.85
CA TYR A 85 -5.51 -8.35 -14.46
C TYR A 85 -5.15 -8.21 -12.98
N TRP A 86 -4.88 -7.00 -12.52
CA TRP A 86 -4.52 -6.75 -11.12
C TRP A 86 -5.70 -6.98 -10.16
N ALA A 87 -6.91 -6.61 -10.55
CA ALA A 87 -8.11 -6.86 -9.74
C ALA A 87 -8.35 -8.37 -9.53
N VAL A 88 -8.15 -9.17 -10.58
CA VAL A 88 -8.24 -10.65 -10.49
C VAL A 88 -7.10 -11.19 -9.62
N CYS A 89 -5.86 -10.71 -9.79
CA CYS A 89 -4.73 -11.12 -8.95
C CYS A 89 -5.00 -10.84 -7.46
N ALA A 90 -5.49 -9.65 -7.10
CA ALA A 90 -5.87 -9.32 -5.72
C ALA A 90 -6.90 -10.31 -5.17
N ARG A 91 -7.93 -10.62 -5.97
CA ARG A 91 -8.99 -11.58 -5.58
C ARG A 91 -8.46 -13.01 -5.43
N LEU A 92 -7.59 -13.46 -6.34
CA LEU A 92 -6.96 -14.80 -6.28
C LEU A 92 -6.01 -14.91 -5.07
N LEU A 93 -5.35 -13.84 -4.66
CA LEU A 93 -4.60 -13.74 -3.40
C LEU A 93 -5.52 -13.83 -2.17
N GLY A 94 -6.83 -13.70 -2.34
CA GLY A 94 -7.81 -13.68 -1.26
C GLY A 94 -7.95 -12.34 -0.57
N LEU A 95 -7.57 -11.26 -1.25
CA LEU A 95 -7.79 -9.88 -0.82
C LEU A 95 -9.16 -9.41 -1.29
N THR A 96 -9.92 -8.82 -0.37
CA THR A 96 -11.08 -7.98 -0.69
C THR A 96 -10.60 -6.53 -0.67
N VAL A 97 -10.87 -5.79 -1.74
CA VAL A 97 -10.52 -4.37 -1.81
C VAL A 97 -11.77 -3.54 -1.55
N ARG A 98 -11.71 -2.68 -0.53
CA ARG A 98 -12.73 -1.68 -0.24
C ARG A 98 -12.21 -0.32 -0.72
N VAL A 99 -12.98 0.37 -1.54
CA VAL A 99 -12.66 1.70 -2.04
C VAL A 99 -13.56 2.72 -1.35
N ILE A 100 -12.99 3.84 -0.91
CA ILE A 100 -13.68 5.01 -0.34
C ILE A 100 -13.25 6.22 -1.15
N GLY A 101 -14.20 7.01 -1.63
CA GLY A 101 -13.98 8.08 -2.60
C GLY A 101 -13.94 7.57 -4.02
N GLU A 102 -13.71 8.47 -4.97
CA GLU A 102 -13.74 8.18 -6.40
C GLU A 102 -12.37 8.45 -7.04
N PRO A 103 -11.92 7.59 -7.98
CA PRO A 103 -10.77 7.91 -8.79
C PRO A 103 -11.03 9.18 -9.60
N ALA A 104 -10.08 10.11 -9.57
CA ALA A 104 -10.17 11.30 -10.39
C ALA A 104 -10.22 10.92 -11.86
N VAL A 105 -11.05 11.63 -12.61
CA VAL A 105 -11.16 11.52 -14.06
C VAL A 105 -10.93 12.90 -14.64
N SER A 106 -10.03 13.00 -15.62
CA SER A 106 -9.77 14.24 -16.33
C SER A 106 -9.60 13.94 -17.81
N THR A 107 -10.23 14.76 -18.65
CA THR A 107 -10.10 14.70 -20.12
C THR A 107 -9.00 15.62 -20.64
N SER A 108 -8.54 16.57 -19.84
CA SER A 108 -7.57 17.61 -20.24
C SER A 108 -6.16 17.36 -19.74
N ARG A 109 -6.01 16.74 -18.60
CA ARG A 109 -4.70 16.51 -17.94
C ARG A 109 -4.61 15.09 -17.39
N PRO A 110 -3.46 14.41 -17.50
CA PRO A 110 -3.25 13.11 -16.85
C PRO A 110 -3.25 13.25 -15.32
N ILE A 111 -3.40 12.13 -14.64
CA ILE A 111 -3.47 12.06 -13.18
C ILE A 111 -2.28 11.27 -12.64
N VAL A 112 -1.67 11.78 -11.59
CA VAL A 112 -0.68 11.06 -10.79
C VAL A 112 -1.32 10.68 -9.46
N PHE A 113 -1.60 9.40 -9.29
CA PHE A 113 -2.07 8.83 -8.03
C PHE A 113 -0.87 8.62 -7.11
N VAL A 114 -0.86 9.30 -5.99
CA VAL A 114 0.27 9.29 -5.04
C VAL A 114 -0.13 8.55 -3.78
N SER A 115 0.52 7.41 -3.51
CA SER A 115 0.16 6.53 -2.40
C SER A 115 1.32 6.26 -1.45
N ASN A 116 0.97 5.88 -0.21
CA ASN A 116 1.88 5.20 0.70
C ASN A 116 2.21 3.79 0.21
N HIS A 117 3.33 3.24 0.68
CA HIS A 117 3.83 1.94 0.24
C HIS A 117 4.31 1.09 1.42
N SER A 118 3.66 -0.04 1.65
CA SER A 118 3.99 -0.95 2.75
C SER A 118 4.19 -2.40 2.31
N SER A 119 3.80 -2.74 1.08
CA SER A 119 3.84 -4.13 0.63
C SER A 119 3.86 -4.23 -0.90
N TRP A 120 4.39 -5.34 -1.42
CA TRP A 120 4.18 -5.70 -2.83
C TRP A 120 2.69 -5.90 -3.18
N LEU A 121 1.85 -6.14 -2.15
CA LEU A 121 0.39 -6.23 -2.32
C LEU A 121 -0.26 -4.91 -2.77
N ASP A 122 0.41 -3.77 -2.55
CA ASP A 122 -0.09 -2.47 -2.99
C ASP A 122 -0.22 -2.42 -4.52
N VAL A 123 0.60 -3.21 -5.24
CA VAL A 123 0.54 -3.28 -6.71
C VAL A 123 -0.78 -3.89 -7.21
N PRO A 124 -1.18 -5.13 -6.83
CA PRO A 124 -2.47 -5.66 -7.27
C PRO A 124 -3.67 -4.91 -6.69
N VAL A 125 -3.56 -4.31 -5.49
CA VAL A 125 -4.64 -3.51 -4.90
C VAL A 125 -4.87 -2.22 -5.68
N LEU A 126 -3.83 -1.42 -5.88
CA LEU A 126 -3.96 -0.14 -6.58
C LEU A 126 -4.12 -0.34 -8.09
N GLY A 127 -3.38 -1.26 -8.69
CA GLY A 127 -3.50 -1.56 -10.12
C GLY A 127 -4.88 -2.11 -10.49
N GLY A 128 -5.56 -2.81 -9.57
CA GLY A 128 -6.93 -3.27 -9.76
C GLY A 128 -8.00 -2.21 -9.46
N THR A 129 -7.61 -1.11 -8.82
CA THR A 129 -8.53 0.00 -8.46
C THR A 129 -8.40 1.16 -9.45
N LEU A 130 -7.18 1.48 -9.86
CA LEU A 130 -6.83 2.68 -10.62
C LEU A 130 -6.40 2.33 -12.05
N GLU A 131 -6.65 3.23 -12.97
CA GLU A 131 -6.15 3.15 -14.34
C GLU A 131 -4.86 3.96 -14.46
N GLY A 132 -3.72 3.30 -14.31
CA GLY A 132 -2.42 3.96 -14.35
C GLY A 132 -1.26 2.98 -14.49
N CYS A 133 -0.09 3.53 -14.85
CA CYS A 133 1.17 2.79 -14.92
C CYS A 133 1.94 2.96 -13.61
N PHE A 134 2.55 1.92 -13.11
CA PHE A 134 3.42 2.01 -11.94
C PHE A 134 4.77 2.63 -12.25
N VAL A 135 5.37 3.26 -11.25
CA VAL A 135 6.78 3.62 -11.24
C VAL A 135 7.50 2.64 -10.32
N ALA A 136 8.47 1.91 -10.86
CA ALA A 136 9.19 0.87 -10.14
C ALA A 136 10.71 1.06 -10.25
N LYS A 137 11.46 0.48 -9.30
CA LYS A 137 12.93 0.51 -9.32
C LYS A 137 13.47 -0.31 -10.49
N ALA A 138 14.58 0.17 -11.09
CA ALA A 138 15.25 -0.52 -12.19
C ALA A 138 15.71 -1.93 -11.83
N GLU A 139 16.04 -2.21 -10.56
CA GLU A 139 16.46 -3.54 -10.10
C GLU A 139 15.39 -4.61 -10.32
N ILE A 140 14.09 -4.23 -10.28
CA ILE A 140 12.98 -5.13 -10.57
C ILE A 140 13.01 -5.63 -12.03
N ALA A 141 13.62 -4.86 -12.94
CA ALA A 141 13.79 -5.27 -14.33
C ALA A 141 14.68 -6.53 -14.48
N GLY A 142 15.48 -6.87 -13.47
CA GLY A 142 16.29 -8.08 -13.42
C GLY A 142 15.52 -9.36 -13.01
N TRP A 143 14.27 -9.27 -12.59
CA TRP A 143 13.45 -10.42 -12.19
C TRP A 143 12.60 -10.92 -13.37
N PRO A 144 12.90 -12.08 -13.99
CA PRO A 144 12.38 -12.40 -15.33
C PRO A 144 10.87 -12.32 -15.48
N LEU A 145 10.12 -13.01 -14.61
CA LEU A 145 8.65 -13.00 -14.68
C LEU A 145 8.06 -11.64 -14.27
N VAL A 146 8.56 -11.06 -13.17
CA VAL A 146 8.07 -9.78 -12.64
C VAL A 146 8.37 -8.65 -13.62
N SER A 147 9.56 -8.63 -14.23
CA SER A 147 9.92 -7.61 -15.23
C SER A 147 9.03 -7.69 -16.47
N THR A 148 8.69 -8.89 -16.92
CA THR A 148 7.79 -9.08 -18.06
C THR A 148 6.39 -8.55 -17.74
N ILE A 149 5.82 -8.90 -16.58
CA ILE A 149 4.53 -8.38 -16.12
C ILE A 149 4.58 -6.85 -16.00
N ALA A 150 5.65 -6.31 -15.41
CA ALA A 150 5.83 -4.86 -15.26
C ALA A 150 5.91 -4.14 -16.63
N ARG A 151 6.63 -4.69 -17.59
CA ARG A 151 6.72 -4.14 -18.97
C ARG A 151 5.37 -4.19 -19.68
N LEU A 152 4.66 -5.30 -19.58
CA LEU A 152 3.30 -5.44 -20.12
C LEU A 152 2.31 -4.47 -19.45
N GLY A 153 2.49 -4.21 -18.14
CA GLY A 153 1.78 -3.17 -17.38
C GLY A 153 2.24 -1.74 -17.67
N ARG A 154 3.17 -1.55 -18.62
CA ARG A 154 3.70 -0.23 -19.04
C ARG A 154 4.43 0.51 -17.92
N THR A 155 4.95 -0.22 -16.94
CA THR A 155 5.68 0.33 -15.79
C THR A 155 6.87 1.18 -16.23
N VAL A 156 7.04 2.34 -15.59
CA VAL A 156 8.21 3.20 -15.74
C VAL A 156 9.29 2.74 -14.78
N PHE A 157 10.44 2.32 -15.31
CA PHE A 157 11.56 1.92 -14.47
C PHE A 157 12.47 3.10 -14.18
N VAL A 158 12.77 3.32 -12.90
CA VAL A 158 13.61 4.42 -12.42
C VAL A 158 14.86 3.87 -11.69
N SER A 159 16.02 4.46 -11.98
CA SER A 159 17.31 4.10 -11.38
C SER A 159 17.62 5.02 -10.20
N ARG A 160 18.26 4.53 -9.14
CA ARG A 160 18.67 5.34 -7.99
C ARG A 160 20.04 6.02 -8.16
N GLN A 161 20.67 5.92 -9.33
CA GLN A 161 21.99 6.49 -9.53
C GLN A 161 21.97 8.01 -9.48
N ARG A 162 23.00 8.61 -8.87
CA ARG A 162 23.19 10.07 -8.88
C ARG A 162 23.29 10.55 -10.33
N GLY A 163 22.39 11.44 -10.75
CA GLY A 163 22.29 11.93 -12.14
C GLY A 163 21.13 11.32 -12.95
N ALA A 164 20.57 10.17 -12.54
CA ALA A 164 19.42 9.56 -13.22
C ALA A 164 18.10 10.33 -13.03
N THR A 165 18.02 11.25 -12.06
CA THR A 165 16.79 11.97 -11.69
C THR A 165 16.17 12.74 -12.85
N ARG A 166 16.96 13.22 -13.82
CA ARG A 166 16.44 13.85 -15.04
C ARG A 166 15.78 12.83 -15.96
N ASN A 167 16.48 11.75 -16.26
CA ASN A 167 15.98 10.68 -17.13
C ASN A 167 14.70 10.04 -16.56
N GLU A 168 14.63 9.89 -15.24
CA GLU A 168 13.48 9.36 -14.53
C GLU A 168 12.26 10.28 -14.64
N ARG A 169 12.47 11.57 -14.40
CA ARG A 169 11.44 12.60 -14.59
C ARG A 169 10.97 12.62 -16.03
N ASP A 170 11.90 12.60 -16.99
CA ASP A 170 11.58 12.69 -18.41
C ASP A 170 10.82 11.42 -18.87
N ALA A 171 11.19 10.22 -18.38
CA ALA A 171 10.45 9.00 -18.65
C ALA A 171 9.02 9.02 -18.08
N MET A 172 8.82 9.60 -16.89
CA MET A 172 7.46 9.79 -16.34
C MET A 172 6.69 10.84 -17.15
N ARG A 173 7.32 11.95 -17.53
CA ARG A 173 6.70 12.99 -18.38
C ARG A 173 6.30 12.46 -19.74
N ASP A 174 7.14 11.64 -20.37
CA ASP A 174 6.82 10.98 -21.63
C ASP A 174 5.58 10.10 -21.50
N ARG A 175 5.43 9.42 -20.39
CA ARG A 175 4.27 8.58 -20.14
C ARG A 175 3.01 9.41 -19.95
N LEU A 176 3.09 10.47 -19.16
CA LEU A 176 2.00 11.44 -18.97
C LEU A 176 1.64 12.13 -20.30
N GLY A 177 2.64 12.52 -21.11
CA GLY A 177 2.42 13.14 -22.42
C GLY A 177 1.71 12.23 -23.42
N ARG A 178 1.75 10.91 -23.23
CA ARG A 178 0.98 9.93 -24.01
C ARG A 178 -0.45 9.72 -23.48
N GLY A 179 -0.86 10.50 -22.48
CA GLY A 179 -2.19 10.41 -21.85
C GLY A 179 -2.33 9.29 -20.81
N ASP A 180 -1.23 8.63 -20.42
CA ASP A 180 -1.28 7.63 -19.37
C ASP A 180 -1.27 8.29 -17.98
N ASN A 181 -2.08 7.77 -17.04
CA ASN A 181 -1.95 8.11 -15.63
C ASN A 181 -0.80 7.34 -14.98
N ILE A 182 -0.29 7.84 -13.85
CA ILE A 182 0.81 7.22 -13.10
C ILE A 182 0.37 6.89 -11.69
N ILE A 183 0.79 5.73 -11.18
CA ILE A 183 0.70 5.33 -9.76
C ILE A 183 2.10 5.41 -9.17
N LEU A 184 2.27 6.27 -8.18
CA LEU A 184 3.58 6.65 -7.65
C LEU A 184 3.65 6.43 -6.12
N PHE A 185 4.77 5.88 -5.66
CA PHE A 185 5.10 5.71 -4.25
C PHE A 185 6.30 6.61 -3.86
N PRO A 186 6.06 7.87 -3.44
CA PRO A 186 7.17 8.81 -3.22
C PRO A 186 7.99 8.55 -1.96
N GLU A 187 7.61 7.57 -1.13
CA GLU A 187 8.47 7.04 -0.07
C GLU A 187 9.76 6.45 -0.63
N GLY A 188 9.72 5.95 -1.88
CA GLY A 188 10.85 5.36 -2.58
C GLY A 188 11.29 4.00 -2.03
N THR A 189 10.63 3.48 -1.03
CA THR A 189 10.80 2.13 -0.47
C THR A 189 9.52 1.74 0.26
N THR A 190 9.36 0.45 0.58
CA THR A 190 8.27 -0.04 1.41
C THR A 190 8.57 0.20 2.89
N SER A 191 7.51 0.47 3.67
CA SER A 191 7.54 0.65 5.12
C SER A 191 6.98 -0.57 5.86
N ASP A 192 7.15 -0.60 7.19
CA ASP A 192 6.55 -1.61 8.07
C ASP A 192 5.02 -1.46 8.23
N GLY A 193 4.41 -0.48 7.56
CA GLY A 193 2.99 -0.19 7.63
C GLY A 193 2.53 0.50 8.92
N SER A 194 3.43 0.81 9.87
CA SER A 194 3.08 1.50 11.12
C SER A 194 2.76 2.98 10.90
N ARG A 195 3.46 3.60 9.97
CA ARG A 195 3.31 5.01 9.57
C ARG A 195 3.60 5.18 8.08
N VAL A 196 3.19 6.30 7.53
CA VAL A 196 3.61 6.74 6.20
C VAL A 196 4.93 7.48 6.34
N MET A 197 5.94 7.05 5.59
CA MET A 197 7.24 7.70 5.59
C MET A 197 7.19 9.04 4.83
N PRO A 198 8.11 9.98 5.10
CA PRO A 198 8.16 11.25 4.39
C PRO A 198 8.28 11.06 2.89
N PHE A 199 7.52 11.83 2.12
CA PHE A 199 7.57 11.82 0.67
C PHE A 199 8.77 12.60 0.14
N ARG A 200 9.47 12.03 -0.82
CA ARG A 200 10.59 12.68 -1.51
C ARG A 200 10.05 13.69 -2.51
N SER A 201 10.27 14.97 -2.25
CA SER A 201 9.79 16.06 -3.11
C SER A 201 10.38 16.03 -4.54
N THR A 202 11.45 15.27 -4.78
CA THR A 202 12.02 15.07 -6.11
C THR A 202 11.07 14.37 -7.08
N PHE A 203 10.20 13.47 -6.58
CA PHE A 203 9.18 12.84 -7.40
C PHE A 203 8.10 13.80 -7.88
N PHE A 204 7.92 14.93 -7.19
CA PHE A 204 6.96 15.96 -7.56
C PHE A 204 7.50 16.97 -8.61
N ALA A 205 8.75 16.81 -9.06
CA ALA A 205 9.30 17.60 -10.16
C ALA A 205 8.54 17.37 -11.50
N LEU A 206 7.79 16.26 -11.62
CA LEU A 206 6.88 16.03 -12.75
C LEU A 206 5.69 17.00 -12.77
N ALA A 207 5.36 17.59 -11.63
CA ALA A 207 4.28 18.57 -11.49
C ALA A 207 4.73 20.03 -11.74
N GLU A 208 5.97 20.25 -12.15
CA GLU A 208 6.50 21.55 -12.58
C GLU A 208 6.35 21.70 -14.09
N GLY A 209 5.92 22.85 -14.59
CA GLY A 209 5.76 23.17 -16.02
C GLY A 209 4.40 23.76 -16.36
N GLU A 210 4.13 24.00 -17.65
CA GLU A 210 2.95 24.75 -18.12
C GLU A 210 1.63 23.98 -18.00
N ASN A 211 1.65 22.65 -18.09
CA ASN A 211 0.44 21.82 -17.98
C ASN A 211 0.70 20.62 -17.05
N PRO A 212 0.83 20.86 -15.73
CA PRO A 212 1.14 19.80 -14.78
C PRO A 212 -0.02 18.81 -14.64
N PRO A 213 0.26 17.51 -14.38
CA PRO A 213 -0.78 16.53 -14.09
C PRO A 213 -1.50 16.88 -12.79
N LEU A 214 -2.76 16.48 -12.66
CA LEU A 214 -3.44 16.49 -11.36
C LEU A 214 -2.81 15.47 -10.44
N ILE A 215 -2.72 15.79 -9.15
CA ILE A 215 -2.20 14.88 -8.14
C ILE A 215 -3.34 14.39 -7.25
N GLN A 216 -3.64 13.10 -7.27
CA GLN A 216 -4.62 12.53 -6.35
C GLN A 216 -3.93 11.75 -5.23
N PRO A 217 -4.03 12.21 -3.96
CA PRO A 217 -3.52 11.46 -2.82
C PRO A 217 -4.36 10.20 -2.57
N VAL A 218 -3.69 9.09 -2.24
CA VAL A 218 -4.31 7.78 -2.01
C VAL A 218 -3.74 7.15 -0.76
N SER A 219 -4.59 6.75 0.18
CA SER A 219 -4.16 6.00 1.37
C SER A 219 -4.54 4.53 1.24
N VAL A 220 -3.57 3.64 1.42
CA VAL A 220 -3.78 2.18 1.39
C VAL A 220 -3.46 1.58 2.76
N VAL A 221 -4.40 0.81 3.31
CA VAL A 221 -4.22 0.12 4.59
C VAL A 221 -4.82 -1.28 4.54
N TYR A 222 -4.10 -2.27 5.04
CA TYR A 222 -4.61 -3.62 5.26
C TYR A 222 -5.29 -3.67 6.61
N ASP A 223 -6.61 -3.53 6.62
CA ASP A 223 -7.40 -3.25 7.81
C ASP A 223 -8.15 -4.46 8.38
N ARG A 224 -8.18 -5.61 7.67
CA ARG A 224 -8.80 -6.84 8.18
C ARG A 224 -7.98 -8.09 7.89
N LEU A 225 -7.96 -8.98 8.89
CA LEU A 225 -7.41 -10.33 8.82
C LEU A 225 -8.43 -11.29 9.43
N ALA A 226 -8.75 -12.36 8.73
CA ALA A 226 -9.79 -13.33 9.12
C ALA A 226 -11.16 -12.65 9.42
N GLY A 227 -11.45 -11.54 8.76
CA GLY A 227 -12.67 -10.75 8.98
C GLY A 227 -12.62 -9.79 10.18
N LEU A 228 -11.59 -9.88 11.03
CA LEU A 228 -11.39 -9.02 12.20
C LEU A 228 -10.50 -7.81 11.87
N PRO A 229 -10.66 -6.68 12.59
CA PRO A 229 -9.77 -5.54 12.44
C PRO A 229 -8.31 -5.91 12.69
N THR A 230 -7.41 -5.41 11.82
CA THR A 230 -5.98 -5.67 11.93
C THR A 230 -5.35 -4.80 13.02
N GLY A 231 -4.96 -5.42 14.14
CA GLY A 231 -4.21 -4.77 15.21
C GLY A 231 -2.72 -4.59 14.87
N ARG A 232 -1.97 -3.94 15.76
CA ARG A 232 -0.51 -3.70 15.59
C ARG A 232 0.27 -4.99 15.38
N ALA A 233 -0.06 -6.05 16.13
CA ALA A 233 0.62 -7.35 16.05
C ALA A 233 0.45 -8.06 14.69
N CYS A 234 -0.64 -7.79 13.96
CA CYS A 234 -0.90 -8.44 12.67
C CYS A 234 -0.38 -7.64 11.45
N ARG A 235 0.08 -6.40 11.63
CA ARG A 235 0.59 -5.56 10.52
C ARG A 235 1.79 -6.19 9.80
N PRO A 236 2.79 -6.79 10.51
CA PRO A 236 3.92 -7.44 9.85
C PRO A 236 3.55 -8.58 8.91
N LEU A 237 2.34 -9.14 9.02
CA LEU A 237 1.86 -10.14 8.08
C LEU A 237 1.64 -9.56 6.67
N PHE A 238 1.22 -8.30 6.58
CA PHE A 238 0.96 -7.62 5.31
C PHE A 238 2.16 -6.82 4.81
N ALA A 239 2.95 -6.28 5.72
CA ALA A 239 4.10 -5.45 5.37
C ALA A 239 5.24 -6.29 4.79
N TRP A 240 5.82 -5.78 3.70
CA TRP A 240 6.99 -6.36 3.05
C TRP A 240 8.03 -5.25 2.85
N TYR A 241 9.10 -5.29 3.62
CA TYR A 241 10.11 -4.21 3.67
C TYR A 241 11.50 -4.77 4.01
N GLY A 242 12.53 -3.94 3.82
CA GLY A 242 13.91 -4.36 4.02
C GLY A 242 14.32 -5.47 3.06
N ASP A 243 15.01 -6.47 3.58
CA ASP A 243 15.55 -7.61 2.81
C ASP A 243 14.64 -8.85 2.89
N MET A 244 13.33 -8.65 3.15
CA MET A 244 12.39 -9.77 3.23
C MET A 244 12.26 -10.45 1.87
N ASP A 245 12.38 -11.79 1.87
CA ASP A 245 12.13 -12.59 0.68
C ASP A 245 10.62 -12.61 0.33
N ILE A 246 10.32 -12.37 -0.94
CA ILE A 246 8.94 -12.28 -1.41
C ILE A 246 8.21 -13.64 -1.38
N ALA A 247 8.92 -14.74 -1.63
CA ALA A 247 8.31 -16.07 -1.67
C ALA A 247 7.92 -16.52 -0.26
N SER A 248 8.78 -16.32 0.74
CA SER A 248 8.47 -16.62 2.14
C SER A 248 7.38 -15.72 2.70
N HIS A 249 7.37 -14.43 2.33
CA HIS A 249 6.29 -13.51 2.70
C HIS A 249 4.97 -13.92 2.06
N TYR A 250 4.95 -14.25 0.75
CA TYR A 250 3.78 -14.79 0.07
C TYR A 250 3.27 -16.04 0.77
N TRP A 251 4.16 -16.99 1.09
CA TRP A 251 3.80 -18.25 1.72
C TRP A 251 3.09 -18.05 3.07
N ARG A 252 3.59 -17.15 3.91
CA ARG A 252 2.96 -16.80 5.19
C ARG A 252 1.57 -16.18 4.97
N LEU A 253 1.48 -15.17 4.11
CA LEU A 253 0.25 -14.43 3.84
C LEU A 253 -0.82 -15.32 3.21
N ALA A 254 -0.45 -16.10 2.19
CA ALA A 254 -1.39 -16.89 1.39
C ALA A 254 -2.09 -18.00 2.17
N GLN A 255 -1.63 -18.34 3.35
CA GLN A 255 -2.27 -19.29 4.26
C GLN A 255 -3.49 -18.70 4.98
N HIS A 256 -3.60 -17.38 5.06
CA HIS A 256 -4.70 -16.71 5.75
C HIS A 256 -5.90 -16.47 4.83
N ARG A 257 -7.07 -16.20 5.43
CA ARG A 257 -8.32 -15.87 4.76
C ARG A 257 -8.89 -14.58 5.31
N GLY A 258 -9.87 -13.99 4.60
CA GLY A 258 -10.53 -12.78 5.06
C GLY A 258 -9.60 -11.59 5.15
N LEU A 259 -8.68 -11.47 4.17
CA LEU A 259 -7.78 -10.35 4.01
C LEU A 259 -8.53 -9.18 3.36
N ARG A 260 -8.40 -7.98 3.88
CA ARG A 260 -8.96 -6.78 3.26
C ARG A 260 -7.94 -5.65 3.21
N ALA A 261 -7.87 -5.01 2.05
CA ALA A 261 -7.24 -3.72 1.85
C ALA A 261 -8.32 -2.65 1.71
N THR A 262 -8.16 -1.50 2.37
CA THR A 262 -8.99 -0.31 2.14
C THR A 262 -8.15 0.75 1.43
N VAL A 263 -8.65 1.23 0.30
CA VAL A 263 -8.11 2.30 -0.51
C VAL A 263 -8.98 3.53 -0.29
N LEU A 264 -8.40 4.61 0.23
CA LEU A 264 -9.06 5.89 0.41
C LEU A 264 -8.50 6.88 -0.61
N LEU A 265 -9.35 7.34 -1.49
CA LEU A 265 -9.05 8.30 -2.56
C LEU A 265 -9.46 9.68 -2.08
N HIS A 266 -8.47 10.58 -1.91
CA HIS A 266 -8.73 11.96 -1.52
C HIS A 266 -9.05 12.82 -2.75
N ALA A 267 -9.50 14.05 -2.53
CA ALA A 267 -9.73 15.00 -3.61
C ALA A 267 -8.43 15.27 -4.41
N PRO A 268 -8.50 15.37 -5.74
CA PRO A 268 -7.34 15.70 -6.54
C PRO A 268 -6.87 17.13 -6.27
N LEU A 269 -5.56 17.33 -6.26
CA LEU A 269 -4.88 18.60 -6.05
C LEU A 269 -4.39 19.14 -7.39
N ASP A 270 -4.58 20.42 -7.63
CA ASP A 270 -3.93 21.12 -8.73
C ASP A 270 -2.57 21.63 -8.25
N PRO A 271 -1.44 21.20 -8.89
CA PRO A 271 -0.13 21.71 -8.52
C PRO A 271 0.02 23.23 -8.63
N ALA A 272 -0.74 23.88 -9.51
CA ALA A 272 -0.71 25.34 -9.69
C ALA A 272 -1.15 26.12 -8.43
N LEU A 273 -1.89 25.48 -7.53
CA LEU A 273 -2.31 26.08 -6.24
C LEU A 273 -1.21 26.08 -5.17
N PHE A 274 -0.04 25.51 -5.46
CA PHE A 274 1.04 25.39 -4.51
C PHE A 274 2.27 26.22 -4.92
N PRO A 275 2.93 26.93 -4.00
CA PRO A 275 4.05 27.82 -4.32
C PRO A 275 5.27 27.06 -4.88
N ASN A 276 5.39 25.77 -4.57
CA ASN A 276 6.48 24.92 -5.06
C ASN A 276 6.20 23.42 -4.78
N ARG A 277 6.99 22.55 -5.42
CA ARG A 277 6.88 21.09 -5.28
C ARG A 277 7.06 20.59 -3.83
N LYS A 278 7.79 21.30 -2.95
CA LYS A 278 7.97 20.90 -1.55
C LYS A 278 6.67 21.11 -0.76
N ALA A 279 5.98 22.23 -1.00
CA ALA A 279 4.67 22.51 -0.41
C ALA A 279 3.63 21.48 -0.89
N LEU A 280 3.55 21.23 -2.20
CA LEU A 280 2.70 20.19 -2.77
C LEU A 280 2.99 18.81 -2.17
N SER A 281 4.27 18.39 -2.13
CA SER A 281 4.68 17.10 -1.54
C SER A 281 4.25 16.95 -0.08
N ARG A 282 4.35 18.03 0.70
CA ARG A 282 3.93 18.06 2.11
C ARG A 282 2.42 17.92 2.24
N ALA A 283 1.65 18.67 1.45
CA ALA A 283 0.18 18.60 1.47
C ALA A 283 -0.32 17.20 1.10
N VAL A 284 0.22 16.61 0.03
CA VAL A 284 -0.09 15.24 -0.39
C VAL A 284 0.28 14.23 0.70
N TRP A 285 1.45 14.38 1.33
CA TRP A 285 1.89 13.51 2.41
C TRP A 285 0.93 13.58 3.62
N HIS A 286 0.51 14.77 4.04
CA HIS A 286 -0.44 14.94 5.13
C HIS A 286 -1.76 14.24 4.83
N ALA A 287 -2.34 14.45 3.65
CA ALA A 287 -3.59 13.80 3.25
C ALA A 287 -3.47 12.27 3.31
N VAL A 288 -2.38 11.71 2.77
CA VAL A 288 -2.15 10.26 2.77
C VAL A 288 -1.88 9.73 4.18
N ALA A 289 -1.08 10.44 4.98
CA ALA A 289 -0.72 10.02 6.32
C ALA A 289 -1.93 10.02 7.27
N ASP A 290 -2.76 11.05 7.23
CA ASP A 290 -3.96 11.20 8.06
C ASP A 290 -5.03 10.18 7.67
N GLY A 291 -5.25 9.99 6.36
CA GLY A 291 -6.14 8.97 5.85
C GLY A 291 -5.71 7.56 6.30
N ALA A 292 -4.43 7.23 6.12
CA ALA A 292 -3.88 5.96 6.55
C ALA A 292 -3.92 5.78 8.07
N ALA A 293 -3.69 6.83 8.87
CA ALA A 293 -3.80 6.78 10.33
C ALA A 293 -5.24 6.51 10.77
N THR A 294 -6.21 7.18 10.17
CA THR A 294 -7.64 6.99 10.43
C THR A 294 -8.09 5.56 10.13
N LEU A 295 -7.71 5.02 8.98
CA LEU A 295 -8.01 3.64 8.58
C LEU A 295 -7.35 2.62 9.52
N ARG A 296 -6.09 2.82 9.92
CA ARG A 296 -5.38 1.93 10.87
C ARG A 296 -6.00 1.90 12.26
N GLN A 297 -6.70 2.96 12.63
CA GLN A 297 -7.46 3.04 13.88
C GLN A 297 -8.87 2.46 13.75
N ASN A 298 -9.21 1.89 12.58
CA ASN A 298 -10.54 1.38 12.26
C ASN A 298 -11.66 2.42 12.49
N ARG A 299 -11.33 3.70 12.28
CA ARG A 299 -12.30 4.80 12.33
C ARG A 299 -12.91 5.04 10.96
N PRO A 300 -14.15 5.57 10.89
CA PRO A 300 -14.73 6.03 9.63
C PRO A 300 -13.81 7.04 8.95
N ALA A 301 -13.40 6.77 7.73
CA ALA A 301 -12.57 7.66 6.93
C ALA A 301 -13.41 8.27 5.80
N ARG A 302 -13.13 9.53 5.48
CA ARG A 302 -13.71 10.25 4.35
C ARG A 302 -12.58 10.86 3.52
N PRO A 303 -12.78 11.05 2.19
CA PRO A 303 -11.86 11.83 1.39
C PRO A 303 -11.64 13.21 2.02
N LEU A 304 -10.38 13.61 2.15
CA LEU A 304 -10.08 14.99 2.53
C LEU A 304 -10.33 15.87 1.30
N SER A 305 -11.17 16.86 1.46
CA SER A 305 -11.25 17.98 0.51
C SER A 305 -10.07 18.91 0.78
N VAL A 306 -9.47 19.45 -0.30
CA VAL A 306 -8.50 20.52 -0.15
C VAL A 306 -9.23 21.72 0.47
N PRO A 307 -8.64 22.43 1.44
CA PRO A 307 -9.13 23.74 1.80
C PRO A 307 -9.03 24.63 0.55
N THR A 308 -10.16 25.06 0.02
CA THR A 308 -10.21 26.23 -0.84
C THR A 308 -9.74 27.40 0.03
N GLU A 309 -9.00 28.34 -0.52
CA GLU A 309 -8.28 29.44 0.15
C GLU A 309 -9.10 30.33 1.13
N GLU A 310 -10.33 29.97 1.45
CA GLU A 310 -11.24 30.71 2.34
C GLU A 310 -11.38 30.15 3.77
N GLN A 311 -10.65 29.10 4.15
CA GLN A 311 -10.57 28.73 5.57
C GLN A 311 -9.27 29.25 6.17
N PRO A 312 -9.31 30.32 6.98
CA PRO A 312 -8.16 30.76 7.78
C PRO A 312 -7.69 29.58 8.61
N LEU A 313 -6.39 29.36 8.61
CA LEU A 313 -5.72 28.46 9.54
C LEU A 313 -6.29 28.73 10.92
N LEU A 314 -6.96 27.75 11.50
CA LEU A 314 -7.45 27.84 12.87
C LEU A 314 -6.26 28.22 13.75
N ASP A 315 -6.41 29.39 14.34
CA ASP A 315 -5.63 30.08 15.34
C ASP A 315 -4.75 29.14 16.21
N GLU A 316 -3.44 29.36 16.14
CA GLU A 316 -2.45 28.75 17.03
C GLU A 316 -2.53 29.28 18.49
N SER A 317 -3.70 29.71 18.94
CA SER A 317 -3.92 30.18 20.31
C SER A 317 -4.59 29.11 21.17
N THR A 318 -3.89 27.99 21.40
CA THR A 318 -4.19 27.15 22.56
C THR A 318 -3.09 27.33 23.60
N PRO A 319 -3.38 27.90 24.78
CA PRO A 319 -2.38 28.17 25.77
C PRO A 319 -1.78 26.87 26.33
N ALA A 320 -0.46 26.90 26.49
CA ALA A 320 0.28 25.92 27.24
C ALA A 320 -0.31 25.71 28.63
N TYR A 321 -0.62 24.48 28.98
CA TYR A 321 -0.96 24.12 30.36
C TYR A 321 0.26 24.37 31.26
N ALA A 322 0.08 25.24 32.27
CA ALA A 322 0.91 25.38 33.43
C ALA A 322 0.78 24.18 34.36
#